data_db81faf9f669ba28f32255351bf32e32
#
_entry.id   db81faf9f669ba28f32255351bf32e32
#
_cell.length_a   1.000
_cell.length_b   1.000
_cell.length_c   1.000
_cell.angle_alpha   90.00
_cell.angle_beta   90.00
_cell.angle_gamma   90.00
#
_symmetry.space_group_name_H-M   'P 1'
#
loop_
_entity.id
_entity.type
_entity.pdbx_description
1 polymer ?
#
loop_
_entity_poly.entity_id
_entity_poly.type
_entity_poly.pdbx_seq_one_letter_code
_entity_poly.pdbx_strand_id
1 'polypeptide(L)'
;MEKKLFTLIVYSENIAGLLNQVTAEFTRRQMNIETLNVSSSSIEGVHRYTITLWSEEETIKKVAKRIEKRIDVVKADYYTDKEIFMQEVALYKISTPKMLNNKQVSKIIRHNNARVLEINSAYVLVEKTGKTEEIVTLYKEFVAEQCLLQYVKSGRVAITRDYNEDLSEQLFNEDAKRKGINQ
;
A
#
# COMPACT_ATOMS: atom_id res chain seq x y z
N MET A 1 -24.94 -6.05 -1.87
CA MET A 1 -23.89 -6.78 -1.11
C MET A 1 -23.06 -5.79 -0.31
N GLU A 2 -22.46 -6.23 0.78
CA GLU A 2 -21.68 -5.35 1.66
C GLU A 2 -20.31 -5.05 1.03
N LYS A 3 -19.91 -3.77 0.99
CA LYS A 3 -18.58 -3.38 0.52
C LYS A 3 -17.54 -3.69 1.60
N LYS A 4 -16.43 -4.31 1.19
CA LYS A 4 -15.26 -4.61 2.02
C LYS A 4 -14.04 -3.91 1.44
N LEU A 5 -13.04 -3.68 2.29
CA LEU A 5 -11.75 -3.19 1.82
C LEU A 5 -10.95 -4.37 1.27
N PHE A 6 -10.53 -4.26 0.02
CA PHE A 6 -9.67 -5.22 -0.65
C PHE A 6 -8.33 -4.60 -1.00
N THR A 7 -7.30 -5.42 -0.99
CA THR A 7 -5.98 -5.10 -1.52
C THR A 7 -5.76 -5.93 -2.78
N LEU A 8 -5.72 -5.28 -3.93
CA LEU A 8 -5.37 -5.89 -5.21
C LEU A 8 -3.86 -5.77 -5.40
N ILE A 9 -3.21 -6.88 -5.69
CA ILE A 9 -1.78 -6.96 -6.01
C ILE A 9 -1.67 -7.33 -7.48
N VAL A 10 -0.97 -6.50 -8.26
CA VAL A 10 -0.74 -6.72 -9.69
C VAL A 10 0.76 -6.74 -9.95
N TYR A 11 1.22 -7.74 -10.66
CA TYR A 11 2.57 -7.82 -11.20
C TYR A 11 2.51 -7.64 -12.71
N SER A 12 3.34 -6.77 -13.23
CA SER A 12 3.33 -6.43 -14.66
C SER A 12 4.71 -6.08 -15.17
N GLU A 13 4.91 -6.12 -16.46
CA GLU A 13 6.10 -5.55 -17.09
C GLU A 13 6.21 -4.04 -16.79
N ASN A 14 7.43 -3.53 -16.72
CA ASN A 14 7.70 -2.10 -16.53
C ASN A 14 7.60 -1.37 -17.88
N ILE A 15 6.39 -1.12 -18.34
CA ILE A 15 6.10 -0.46 -19.61
C ILE A 15 5.37 0.86 -19.36
N ALA A 16 5.80 1.91 -20.07
CA ALA A 16 5.16 3.21 -19.99
C ALA A 16 3.67 3.12 -20.40
N GLY A 17 2.79 3.73 -19.59
CA GLY A 17 1.35 3.75 -19.82
C GLY A 17 0.58 2.56 -19.24
N LEU A 18 1.25 1.50 -18.77
CA LEU A 18 0.57 0.34 -18.21
C LEU A 18 -0.20 0.65 -16.92
N LEU A 19 0.34 1.53 -16.07
CA LEU A 19 -0.39 2.04 -14.90
C LEU A 19 -1.73 2.67 -15.30
N ASN A 20 -1.76 3.47 -16.36
CA ASN A 20 -3.01 4.07 -16.87
C ASN A 20 -4.00 3.01 -17.33
N GLN A 21 -3.51 1.94 -17.94
CA GLN A 21 -4.37 0.84 -18.39
C GLN A 21 -4.95 0.06 -17.22
N VAL A 22 -4.19 -0.16 -16.16
CA VAL A 22 -4.66 -0.82 -14.93
C VAL A 22 -5.67 0.08 -14.22
N THR A 23 -5.37 1.36 -14.03
CA THR A 23 -6.28 2.30 -13.34
C THR A 23 -7.56 2.58 -14.12
N ALA A 24 -7.55 2.49 -15.45
CA ALA A 24 -8.74 2.63 -16.29
C ALA A 24 -9.80 1.56 -16.00
N GLU A 25 -9.42 0.37 -15.50
CA GLU A 25 -10.39 -0.67 -15.15
C GLU A 25 -11.24 -0.27 -13.94
N PHE A 26 -10.71 0.53 -13.02
CA PHE A 26 -11.44 1.09 -11.88
C PHE A 26 -12.31 2.28 -12.31
N THR A 27 -11.74 3.19 -13.11
CA THR A 27 -12.46 4.37 -13.62
C THR A 27 -13.72 3.99 -14.40
N ARG A 28 -13.64 3.01 -15.29
CA ARG A 28 -14.79 2.51 -16.08
C ARG A 28 -15.93 1.98 -15.22
N ARG A 29 -15.67 1.61 -13.97
CA ARG A 29 -16.64 1.09 -12.98
C ARG A 29 -16.97 2.07 -11.90
N GLN A 30 -16.48 3.31 -12.02
CA GLN A 30 -16.66 4.34 -10.99
C GLN A 30 -16.20 3.87 -9.60
N MET A 31 -15.09 3.12 -9.57
CA MET A 31 -14.48 2.63 -8.32
C MET A 31 -13.35 3.57 -7.91
N ASN A 32 -13.44 4.10 -6.69
CA ASN A 32 -12.38 4.94 -6.12
C ASN A 32 -11.24 4.08 -5.58
N ILE A 33 -10.02 4.49 -5.89
CA ILE A 33 -8.80 3.92 -5.31
C ILE A 33 -8.49 4.68 -4.02
N GLU A 34 -8.39 3.98 -2.90
CA GLU A 34 -8.01 4.57 -1.61
C GLU A 34 -6.50 4.80 -1.53
N THR A 35 -5.71 3.81 -1.92
CA THR A 35 -4.25 3.92 -1.98
C THR A 35 -3.72 3.17 -3.20
N LEU A 36 -2.62 3.70 -3.75
CA LEU A 36 -1.89 3.09 -4.84
C LEU A 36 -0.39 3.22 -4.54
N ASN A 37 0.28 2.08 -4.48
CA ASN A 37 1.73 2.00 -4.41
C ASN A 37 2.24 1.23 -5.62
N VAL A 38 3.23 1.76 -6.30
CA VAL A 38 3.90 1.12 -7.44
C VAL A 38 5.39 1.11 -7.17
N SER A 39 6.00 -0.05 -7.27
CA SER A 39 7.44 -0.22 -7.09
C SER A 39 7.97 -1.31 -8.03
N SER A 40 9.27 -1.34 -8.26
CA SER A 40 9.92 -2.53 -8.82
C SER A 40 9.72 -3.71 -7.88
N SER A 41 9.53 -4.90 -8.45
CA SER A 41 9.48 -6.16 -7.70
C SER A 41 10.88 -6.73 -7.47
N SER A 42 10.96 -7.89 -6.83
CA SER A 42 12.21 -8.65 -6.72
C SER A 42 12.69 -9.23 -8.06
N ILE A 43 11.87 -9.17 -9.09
CA ILE A 43 12.15 -9.71 -10.43
C ILE A 43 12.45 -8.54 -11.35
N GLU A 44 13.60 -8.61 -12.04
CA GLU A 44 14.04 -7.58 -12.96
C GLU A 44 13.02 -7.35 -14.09
N GLY A 45 12.72 -6.08 -14.38
CA GLY A 45 11.75 -5.70 -15.40
C GLY A 45 10.28 -5.85 -15.00
N VAL A 46 9.99 -6.34 -13.80
CA VAL A 46 8.62 -6.50 -13.29
C VAL A 46 8.31 -5.47 -12.21
N HIS A 47 7.23 -4.75 -12.37
CA HIS A 47 6.66 -3.84 -11.37
C HIS A 47 5.53 -4.50 -10.59
N ARG A 48 5.39 -4.07 -9.34
CA ARG A 48 4.33 -4.50 -8.43
C ARG A 48 3.46 -3.30 -8.04
N TYR A 49 2.17 -3.44 -8.28
CA TYR A 49 1.15 -2.47 -7.83
C TYR A 49 0.44 -3.05 -6.61
N THR A 50 0.30 -2.25 -5.58
CA THR A 50 -0.54 -2.56 -4.41
C THR A 50 -1.65 -1.51 -4.35
N ILE A 51 -2.88 -1.92 -4.64
CA ILE A 51 -4.04 -1.03 -4.82
C ILE A 51 -5.08 -1.38 -3.77
N THR A 52 -5.49 -0.42 -2.95
CA THR A 52 -6.57 -0.63 -1.97
C THR A 52 -7.83 0.11 -2.39
N LEU A 53 -8.97 -0.55 -2.22
CA LEU A 53 -10.26 0.00 -2.58
C LEU A 53 -11.42 -0.70 -1.84
N TRP A 54 -12.52 0.02 -1.68
CA TRP A 54 -13.78 -0.56 -1.18
C TRP A 54 -14.58 -1.12 -2.34
N SER A 55 -14.94 -2.39 -2.25
CA SER A 55 -15.70 -3.08 -3.31
C SER A 55 -16.57 -4.20 -2.74
N GLU A 56 -17.50 -4.67 -3.56
CA GLU A 56 -18.10 -6.00 -3.41
C GLU A 56 -17.15 -7.05 -3.97
N GLU A 57 -17.12 -8.23 -3.38
CA GLU A 57 -16.20 -9.31 -3.75
C GLU A 57 -16.36 -9.75 -5.20
N GLU A 58 -17.59 -9.89 -5.67
CA GLU A 58 -17.87 -10.23 -7.08
C GLU A 58 -17.33 -9.19 -8.06
N THR A 59 -17.33 -7.93 -7.68
CA THR A 59 -16.85 -6.84 -8.53
C THR A 59 -15.32 -6.84 -8.59
N ILE A 60 -14.63 -6.94 -7.45
CA ILE A 60 -13.16 -6.98 -7.44
C ILE A 60 -12.61 -8.21 -8.15
N LYS A 61 -13.26 -9.37 -7.99
CA LYS A 61 -12.92 -10.60 -8.72
C LYS A 61 -12.95 -10.41 -10.23
N LYS A 62 -13.98 -9.73 -10.74
CA LYS A 62 -14.11 -9.43 -12.18
C LYS A 62 -13.04 -8.44 -12.65
N VAL A 63 -12.70 -7.46 -11.82
CA VAL A 63 -11.63 -6.48 -12.10
C VAL A 63 -10.27 -7.16 -12.15
N ALA A 64 -9.92 -7.96 -11.15
CA ALA A 64 -8.66 -8.70 -11.09
C ALA A 64 -8.46 -9.58 -12.33
N LYS A 65 -9.47 -10.41 -12.66
CA LYS A 65 -9.43 -11.26 -13.86
C LYS A 65 -9.29 -10.48 -15.16
N ARG A 66 -9.83 -9.26 -15.23
CA ARG A 66 -9.75 -8.44 -16.43
C ARG A 66 -8.41 -7.76 -16.58
N ILE A 67 -7.78 -7.36 -15.48
CA ILE A 67 -6.42 -6.86 -15.44
C ILE A 67 -5.44 -7.98 -15.82
N GLU A 68 -5.59 -9.16 -15.24
CA GLU A 68 -4.75 -10.34 -15.52
C GLU A 68 -4.77 -10.81 -16.99
N LYS A 69 -5.89 -10.59 -17.69
CA LYS A 69 -5.99 -10.91 -19.13
C LYS A 69 -5.19 -9.98 -20.04
N ARG A 70 -4.57 -8.93 -19.54
CA ARG A 70 -3.71 -8.06 -20.33
C ARG A 70 -2.38 -8.74 -20.60
N ILE A 71 -1.84 -8.51 -21.78
CA ILE A 71 -0.65 -9.20 -22.28
C ILE A 71 0.59 -8.90 -21.42
N ASP A 72 0.66 -7.66 -20.88
CA ASP A 72 1.80 -7.16 -20.12
C ASP A 72 1.62 -7.33 -18.59
N VAL A 73 0.55 -8.01 -18.18
CA VAL A 73 0.28 -8.34 -16.77
C VAL A 73 0.59 -9.81 -16.52
N VAL A 74 1.47 -10.04 -15.57
CA VAL A 74 1.91 -11.37 -15.16
C VAL A 74 0.88 -12.03 -14.26
N LYS A 75 0.38 -11.26 -13.27
CA LYS A 75 -0.55 -11.77 -12.25
C LYS A 75 -1.38 -10.61 -11.67
N ALA A 76 -2.63 -10.88 -11.35
CA ALA A 76 -3.48 -9.94 -10.64
C ALA A 76 -4.42 -10.68 -9.67
N ASP A 77 -4.13 -10.57 -8.37
CA ASP A 77 -4.91 -11.19 -7.30
C ASP A 77 -5.41 -10.15 -6.31
N TYR A 78 -6.54 -10.44 -5.66
CA TYR A 78 -7.13 -9.60 -4.63
C TYR A 78 -7.22 -10.35 -3.30
N TYR A 79 -7.04 -9.61 -2.21
CA TYR A 79 -6.96 -10.14 -0.86
C TYR A 79 -7.74 -9.29 0.12
N THR A 80 -8.26 -9.92 1.16
CA THR A 80 -8.74 -9.26 2.38
C THR A 80 -7.60 -9.05 3.37
N ASP A 81 -7.78 -8.19 4.36
CA ASP A 81 -6.76 -7.92 5.41
C ASP A 81 -6.40 -9.18 6.25
N LYS A 82 -7.21 -10.23 6.18
CA LYS A 82 -6.93 -11.51 6.87
C LYS A 82 -5.90 -12.38 6.11
N GLU A 83 -5.85 -12.23 4.81
CA GLU A 83 -5.02 -13.05 3.89
C GLU A 83 -3.64 -12.46 3.65
N ILE A 84 -3.43 -11.21 4.05
CA ILE A 84 -2.16 -10.50 3.86
C ILE A 84 -1.57 -10.02 5.17
N PHE A 85 -0.25 -9.81 5.18
CA PHE A 85 0.43 -8.95 6.14
C PHE A 85 0.72 -7.62 5.46
N MET A 86 0.30 -6.52 6.08
CA MET A 86 0.45 -5.20 5.46
C MET A 86 1.00 -4.19 6.45
N GLN A 87 1.72 -3.20 5.92
CA GLN A 87 2.19 -2.04 6.66
C GLN A 87 2.10 -0.77 5.81
N GLU A 88 1.99 0.36 6.48
CA GLU A 88 2.08 1.70 5.94
C GLU A 88 3.17 2.46 6.70
N VAL A 89 3.72 3.50 6.09
CA VAL A 89 4.64 4.44 6.75
C VAL A 89 3.96 5.80 6.81
N ALA A 90 4.01 6.45 7.97
CA ALA A 90 3.51 7.80 8.14
C ALA A 90 4.56 8.72 8.73
N LEU A 91 4.55 9.97 8.29
CA LEU A 91 5.36 11.05 8.82
C LEU A 91 4.45 12.12 9.44
N TYR A 92 4.80 12.52 10.66
CA TYR A 92 4.13 13.55 11.42
C TYR A 92 5.12 14.66 11.73
N LYS A 93 4.79 15.87 11.32
CA LYS A 93 5.52 17.06 11.69
C LYS A 93 4.76 17.72 12.84
N ILE A 94 5.38 17.80 14.01
CA ILE A 94 4.77 18.36 15.22
C ILE A 94 5.56 19.57 15.73
N SER A 95 4.88 20.48 16.42
CA SER A 95 5.48 21.70 16.96
C SER A 95 6.43 21.40 18.14
N THR A 96 7.71 21.78 18.02
CA THR A 96 8.70 21.65 19.11
C THR A 96 8.29 22.43 20.35
N PRO A 97 7.89 23.72 20.30
CA PRO A 97 7.44 24.44 21.50
C PRO A 97 6.29 23.75 22.23
N LYS A 98 5.31 23.21 21.47
CA LYS A 98 4.18 22.48 22.09
C LYS A 98 4.64 21.16 22.72
N MET A 99 5.55 20.43 22.08
CA MET A 99 6.10 19.20 22.62
C MET A 99 6.90 19.45 23.93
N LEU A 100 7.71 20.51 23.97
CA LEU A 100 8.50 20.83 25.14
C LEU A 100 7.65 21.29 26.33
N ASN A 101 6.57 22.01 26.05
CA ASN A 101 5.64 22.50 27.05
C ASN A 101 4.64 21.44 27.52
N ASN A 102 4.52 20.31 26.82
CA ASN A 102 3.57 19.26 27.10
C ASN A 102 4.24 17.87 27.13
N LYS A 103 4.50 17.39 28.35
CA LYS A 103 5.09 16.05 28.56
C LYS A 103 4.25 14.90 27.99
N GLN A 104 2.95 15.12 27.74
CA GLN A 104 2.06 14.12 27.16
C GLN A 104 2.46 13.77 25.72
N VAL A 105 2.87 14.75 24.92
CA VAL A 105 3.31 14.52 23.54
C VAL A 105 4.49 13.55 23.46
N SER A 106 5.47 13.70 24.36
CA SER A 106 6.62 12.76 24.44
C SER A 106 6.20 11.35 24.90
N LYS A 107 5.15 11.24 25.74
CA LYS A 107 4.59 9.93 26.13
C LYS A 107 3.86 9.27 24.97
N ILE A 108 3.09 10.03 24.20
CA ILE A 108 2.38 9.56 22.99
C ILE A 108 3.36 8.94 22.01
N ILE A 109 4.48 9.63 21.70
CA ILE A 109 5.50 9.11 20.79
C ILE A 109 6.03 7.75 21.26
N ARG A 110 6.38 7.65 22.55
CA ARG A 110 6.91 6.40 23.13
C ARG A 110 5.88 5.28 23.21
N HIS A 111 4.66 5.60 23.62
CA HIS A 111 3.58 4.62 23.75
C HIS A 111 3.22 3.98 22.41
N ASN A 112 3.24 4.78 21.34
CA ASN A 112 2.98 4.30 19.98
C ASN A 112 4.21 3.68 19.29
N ASN A 113 5.36 3.54 19.97
CA ASN A 113 6.61 3.09 19.36
C ASN A 113 6.96 3.88 18.10
N ALA A 114 6.70 5.18 18.10
CA ALA A 114 7.03 6.07 17.01
C ALA A 114 8.47 6.57 17.14
N ARG A 115 9.14 6.74 16.00
CA ARG A 115 10.55 7.14 15.95
C ARG A 115 10.67 8.62 15.63
N VAL A 116 11.49 9.33 16.41
CA VAL A 116 11.86 10.71 16.09
C VAL A 116 13.00 10.66 15.06
N LEU A 117 12.80 11.31 13.91
CA LEU A 117 13.78 11.39 12.83
C LEU A 117 14.62 12.65 12.91
N GLU A 118 13.99 13.78 13.26
CA GLU A 118 14.63 15.10 13.32
C GLU A 118 13.99 15.95 14.40
N ILE A 119 14.82 16.77 15.07
CA ILE A 119 14.36 17.78 16.03
C ILE A 119 15.10 19.08 15.71
N ASN A 120 14.35 20.17 15.62
CA ASN A 120 14.88 21.52 15.59
C ASN A 120 14.02 22.46 16.44
N SER A 121 14.33 23.76 16.47
CA SER A 121 13.62 24.74 17.30
C SER A 121 12.15 24.93 16.92
N ALA A 122 11.77 24.64 15.68
CA ALA A 122 10.42 24.89 15.15
C ALA A 122 9.56 23.63 15.15
N TYR A 123 10.12 22.48 14.74
CA TYR A 123 9.38 21.22 14.61
C TYR A 123 10.20 19.99 15.01
N VAL A 124 9.46 18.94 15.29
CA VAL A 124 9.96 17.55 15.39
C VAL A 124 9.32 16.74 14.30
N LEU A 125 10.13 15.95 13.59
CA LEU A 125 9.66 14.99 12.60
C LEU A 125 9.61 13.61 13.24
N VAL A 126 8.41 13.01 13.24
CA VAL A 126 8.12 11.69 13.81
C VAL A 126 7.69 10.74 12.72
N GLU A 127 8.22 9.53 12.72
CA GLU A 127 7.83 8.42 11.85
C GLU A 127 7.09 7.36 12.64
N LYS A 128 6.06 6.79 12.01
CA LYS A 128 5.41 5.56 12.47
C LYS A 128 5.21 4.62 11.30
N THR A 129 5.71 3.40 11.44
CA THR A 129 5.38 2.27 10.56
C THR A 129 4.43 1.35 11.30
N GLY A 130 3.36 0.92 10.66
CA GLY A 130 2.35 0.08 11.30
C GLY A 130 1.12 -0.15 10.42
N LYS A 131 0.09 -0.72 11.04
CA LYS A 131 -1.23 -0.86 10.39
C LYS A 131 -1.93 0.50 10.31
N THR A 132 -2.89 0.60 9.39
CA THR A 132 -3.68 1.82 9.20
C THR A 132 -4.28 2.35 10.52
N GLU A 133 -4.80 1.45 11.38
CA GLU A 133 -5.42 1.82 12.65
C GLU A 133 -4.43 2.46 13.62
N GLU A 134 -3.20 1.92 13.70
CA GLU A 134 -2.14 2.44 14.57
C GLU A 134 -1.70 3.84 14.12
N ILE A 135 -1.55 4.03 12.81
CA ILE A 135 -1.19 5.30 12.19
C ILE A 135 -2.27 6.36 12.43
N VAL A 136 -3.54 5.99 12.22
CA VAL A 136 -4.66 6.90 12.45
C VAL A 136 -4.83 7.23 13.93
N THR A 137 -4.57 6.27 14.84
CA THR A 137 -4.60 6.52 16.29
C THR A 137 -3.58 7.59 16.68
N LEU A 138 -2.33 7.43 16.26
CA LEU A 138 -1.28 8.41 16.53
C LEU A 138 -1.60 9.80 15.95
N TYR A 139 -2.17 9.83 14.74
CA TYR A 139 -2.64 11.08 14.14
C TYR A 139 -3.67 11.79 15.02
N LYS A 140 -4.69 11.06 15.50
CA LYS A 140 -5.74 11.60 16.36
C LYS A 140 -5.19 12.12 17.69
N GLU A 141 -4.23 11.41 18.30
CA GLU A 141 -3.58 11.83 19.53
C GLU A 141 -2.81 13.15 19.34
N PHE A 142 -2.04 13.30 18.26
CA PHE A 142 -1.35 14.57 17.97
C PHE A 142 -2.30 15.73 17.66
N VAL A 143 -3.44 15.44 17.02
CA VAL A 143 -4.49 16.45 16.79
C VAL A 143 -5.13 16.88 18.11
N ALA A 144 -5.43 15.94 19.01
CA ALA A 144 -6.02 16.22 20.31
C ALA A 144 -5.09 17.13 21.18
N GLU A 145 -3.78 16.89 21.13
CA GLU A 145 -2.77 17.73 21.79
C GLU A 145 -2.48 19.03 21.03
N GLN A 146 -3.16 19.29 19.93
CA GLN A 146 -3.00 20.47 19.07
C GLN A 146 -1.56 20.75 18.62
N CYS A 147 -0.70 19.72 18.61
CA CYS A 147 0.72 19.86 18.27
C CYS A 147 1.04 19.51 16.81
N LEU A 148 0.11 18.88 16.08
CA LEU A 148 0.30 18.50 14.71
C LEU A 148 0.38 19.71 13.78
N LEU A 149 1.42 19.76 12.93
CA LEU A 149 1.60 20.78 11.89
C LEU A 149 1.32 20.20 10.49
N GLN A 150 1.78 18.97 10.23
CA GLN A 150 1.60 18.28 8.96
C GLN A 150 1.57 16.78 9.16
N TYR A 151 0.84 16.09 8.29
CA TYR A 151 0.73 14.64 8.28
C TYR A 151 0.71 14.13 6.85
N VAL A 152 1.48 13.09 6.57
CA VAL A 152 1.44 12.33 5.31
C VAL A 152 1.60 10.86 5.60
N LYS A 153 1.00 10.02 4.77
CA LYS A 153 1.20 8.56 4.84
C LYS A 153 1.38 7.96 3.45
N SER A 154 2.08 6.83 3.40
CA SER A 154 2.21 6.03 2.19
C SER A 154 0.92 5.24 1.89
N GLY A 155 0.88 4.62 0.73
CA GLY A 155 0.02 3.45 0.50
C GLY A 155 0.54 2.22 1.24
N ARG A 156 -0.21 1.12 1.16
CA ARG A 156 0.13 -0.15 1.78
C ARG A 156 1.30 -0.83 1.05
N VAL A 157 2.23 -1.35 1.83
CA VAL A 157 3.12 -2.43 1.43
C VAL A 157 2.53 -3.71 2.01
N ALA A 158 2.30 -4.72 1.18
CA ALA A 158 1.62 -5.95 1.60
C ALA A 158 2.31 -7.18 1.03
N ILE A 159 2.32 -8.27 1.80
CA ILE A 159 2.70 -9.61 1.35
C ILE A 159 1.58 -10.57 1.71
N THR A 160 1.41 -11.64 0.94
CA THR A 160 0.45 -12.69 1.24
C THR A 160 0.92 -13.51 2.44
N ARG A 161 -0.04 -14.09 3.17
CA ARG A 161 0.26 -15.05 4.24
C ARG A 161 0.45 -16.47 3.70
N ASP A 162 0.17 -16.67 2.42
CA ASP A 162 0.29 -17.97 1.78
C ASP A 162 1.77 -18.27 1.46
N TYR A 163 2.19 -19.50 1.71
CA TYR A 163 3.58 -19.94 1.54
C TYR A 163 4.00 -20.09 0.07
N ASN A 164 3.01 -20.23 -0.83
CA ASN A 164 3.24 -20.66 -2.22
C ASN A 164 3.24 -19.54 -3.26
N GLU A 165 3.52 -18.29 -2.90
CA GLU A 165 3.60 -17.20 -3.89
C GLU A 165 4.97 -17.20 -4.58
N ASP A 166 5.29 -18.25 -5.35
CA ASP A 166 6.48 -18.28 -6.19
C ASP A 166 6.19 -17.69 -7.59
N LEU A 167 6.40 -16.39 -7.70
CA LEU A 167 6.29 -15.67 -8.97
C LEU A 167 7.36 -16.06 -9.98
N SER A 168 8.50 -16.56 -9.50
CA SER A 168 9.62 -16.97 -10.36
C SER A 168 9.19 -18.12 -11.27
N GLU A 169 8.44 -19.08 -10.74
CA GLU A 169 7.92 -20.22 -11.50
C GLU A 169 6.86 -19.79 -12.52
N GLN A 170 5.98 -18.85 -12.14
CA GLN A 170 4.94 -18.34 -13.03
C GLN A 170 5.54 -17.54 -14.20
N LEU A 171 6.54 -16.67 -13.93
CA LEU A 171 7.26 -15.91 -14.96
C LEU A 171 8.05 -16.81 -15.89
N PHE A 172 8.70 -17.85 -15.35
CA PHE A 172 9.43 -18.82 -16.16
C PHE A 172 8.48 -19.54 -17.15
N ASN A 173 7.30 -19.93 -16.65
CA ASN A 173 6.27 -20.59 -17.49
C ASN A 173 5.67 -19.64 -18.55
N GLU A 174 5.52 -18.34 -18.26
CA GLU A 174 5.05 -17.35 -19.23
C GLU A 174 6.11 -17.02 -20.29
N ASP A 175 7.37 -16.85 -19.89
CA ASP A 175 8.49 -16.66 -20.84
C ASP A 175 8.65 -17.86 -21.76
N ALA A 176 8.50 -19.07 -21.25
CA ALA A 176 8.50 -20.29 -22.04
C ALA A 176 7.35 -20.33 -23.07
N LYS A 177 6.13 -19.92 -22.66
CA LYS A 177 4.98 -19.78 -23.57
C LYS A 177 5.20 -18.71 -24.64
N ARG A 178 5.76 -17.55 -24.28
CA ARG A 178 6.03 -16.44 -25.22
C ARG A 178 7.11 -16.80 -26.25
N LYS A 179 8.12 -17.56 -25.83
CA LYS A 179 9.21 -18.02 -26.73
C LYS A 179 8.84 -19.22 -27.59
N GLY A 180 7.62 -19.73 -27.48
CA GLY A 180 7.16 -20.88 -28.29
C GLY A 180 7.91 -22.18 -27.99
N ILE A 181 8.55 -22.29 -26.84
CA ILE A 181 9.24 -23.50 -26.38
C ILE A 181 8.16 -24.39 -25.74
N ASN A 182 7.34 -25.01 -26.60
CA ASN A 182 6.50 -26.11 -26.20
C ASN A 182 7.41 -27.37 -26.06
N GLN A 183 7.49 -27.88 -24.83
CA GLN A 183 7.83 -29.30 -24.66
C GLN A 183 6.62 -30.18 -24.83
#